data_92d2142257271995a94f09055042c5e1
#
_entry.id   92d2142257271995a94f09055042c5e1
#
_cell.length_a   1.000
_cell.length_b   1.000
_cell.length_c   1.000
_cell.angle_alpha   90.00
_cell.angle_beta   90.00
_cell.angle_gamma   90.00
#
_symmetry.space_group_name_H-M   'P 1'
#
loop_
_entity.id
_entity.type
_entity.pdbx_description
1 polymer ?
#
loop_
_entity_poly.entity_id
_entity_poly.type
_entity_poly.pdbx_seq_one_letter_code
_entity_poly.pdbx_strand_id
1 'polypeptide(L)'
;TQFPQYPNGKFGDCVPRAGNIEGGGVLGWTYKCKPAGDMDSAEDANNYVYVILQRGEKDFELFCQATGFTDWLTNPDFNTADARDRHKQEIYKRIGEWTADKTKFEVTEILGKAGVPVGPVLSTKEIMSDESLYDGNTLVRINQGGEIGEFVTVGCPFTMSNYQPTYGPAPALGQNTEEVLSSLGYTQEQMDEFAKNGTTKPLADGKM
;
A
#
# COMPACT_ATOMS: atom_id res chain seq x y z
N THR A 1 -8.63 6.02 -17.08
CA THR A 1 -8.62 7.08 -18.09
C THR A 1 -8.51 6.55 -19.52
N GLN A 2 -9.07 5.36 -19.79
CA GLN A 2 -9.07 4.77 -21.13
C GLN A 2 -10.28 5.19 -21.97
N PHE A 3 -11.30 5.79 -21.35
CA PHE A 3 -12.47 6.32 -22.04
C PHE A 3 -12.16 7.29 -23.18
N PRO A 4 -11.18 8.23 -23.07
CA PRO A 4 -10.83 9.09 -24.19
C PRO A 4 -10.26 8.36 -25.40
N GLN A 5 -9.77 7.13 -25.23
CA GLN A 5 -9.19 6.34 -26.31
C GLN A 5 -10.23 5.48 -27.03
N TYR A 6 -11.40 5.27 -26.42
CA TYR A 6 -12.48 4.48 -27.00
C TYR A 6 -12.99 5.03 -28.35
N PRO A 7 -13.27 6.35 -28.49
CA PRO A 7 -13.75 6.89 -29.76
C PRO A 7 -12.75 6.72 -30.92
N ASN A 8 -11.46 6.51 -30.60
CA ASN A 8 -10.41 6.34 -31.60
C ASN A 8 -10.23 4.86 -32.03
N GLY A 9 -11.09 3.97 -31.56
CA GLY A 9 -11.05 2.55 -31.92
C GLY A 9 -9.82 1.78 -31.44
N LYS A 10 -9.02 2.35 -30.53
CA LYS A 10 -7.75 1.76 -30.09
C LYS A 10 -7.93 0.41 -29.40
N PHE A 11 -9.06 0.21 -28.72
CA PHE A 11 -9.38 -1.02 -27.98
C PHE A 11 -10.59 -1.77 -28.55
N GLY A 12 -11.17 -1.33 -29.69
CA GLY A 12 -12.43 -1.87 -30.20
C GLY A 12 -13.60 -1.60 -29.22
N ASP A 13 -14.49 -2.57 -29.05
CA ASP A 13 -15.70 -2.42 -28.23
C ASP A 13 -15.43 -2.56 -26.72
N CYS A 14 -14.28 -3.07 -26.33
CA CYS A 14 -13.91 -3.21 -24.93
C CYS A 14 -12.41 -3.07 -24.71
N VAL A 15 -12.05 -2.60 -23.53
CA VAL A 15 -10.65 -2.58 -23.08
C VAL A 15 -10.25 -3.99 -22.66
N PRO A 16 -9.22 -4.60 -23.28
CA PRO A 16 -8.79 -5.95 -22.92
C PRO A 16 -8.21 -5.99 -21.51
N ARG A 17 -8.28 -7.16 -20.88
CA ARG A 17 -7.62 -7.39 -19.59
C ARG A 17 -6.11 -7.35 -19.77
N ALA A 18 -5.45 -6.56 -18.94
CA ALA A 18 -4.00 -6.37 -18.99
C ALA A 18 -3.22 -7.31 -18.04
N GLY A 19 -3.90 -8.03 -17.15
CA GLY A 19 -3.24 -8.86 -16.12
C GLY A 19 -2.45 -7.98 -15.15
N ASN A 20 -1.18 -8.30 -14.95
CA ASN A 20 -0.27 -7.51 -14.11
C ASN A 20 0.42 -6.37 -14.86
N ILE A 21 0.11 -6.18 -16.15
CA ILE A 21 0.64 -5.10 -16.99
C ILE A 21 -0.26 -3.88 -16.81
N GLU A 22 0.34 -2.72 -16.61
CA GLU A 22 -0.42 -1.48 -16.61
C GLU A 22 -0.89 -1.16 -18.05
N GLY A 23 -2.20 -1.01 -18.22
CA GLY A 23 -2.77 -0.67 -19.52
C GLY A 23 -2.44 0.76 -19.92
N GLY A 24 -2.07 0.99 -21.18
CA GLY A 24 -1.89 2.34 -21.71
C GLY A 24 -0.49 2.69 -22.21
N GLY A 25 0.33 1.69 -22.55
CA GLY A 25 1.66 1.90 -23.16
C GLY A 25 2.77 2.18 -22.17
N VAL A 26 2.49 1.96 -20.90
CA VAL A 26 3.43 2.12 -19.81
C VAL A 26 4.11 0.80 -19.50
N LEU A 27 5.42 0.82 -19.37
CA LEU A 27 6.21 -0.33 -18.93
C LEU A 27 6.20 -0.45 -17.42
N GLY A 28 5.00 -0.55 -16.80
CA GLY A 28 4.83 -0.85 -15.39
C GLY A 28 4.52 -2.32 -15.18
N TRP A 29 5.26 -2.99 -14.30
CA TRP A 29 5.09 -4.41 -14.02
C TRP A 29 5.57 -4.79 -12.64
N THR A 30 5.00 -5.89 -12.15
CA THR A 30 5.45 -6.56 -10.93
C THR A 30 6.41 -7.68 -11.30
N TYR A 31 7.65 -7.61 -10.83
CA TYR A 31 8.69 -8.59 -11.11
C TYR A 31 9.00 -9.44 -9.89
N LYS A 32 9.18 -10.76 -10.11
CA LYS A 32 9.58 -11.68 -9.05
C LYS A 32 11.06 -11.46 -8.72
N CYS A 33 11.37 -11.49 -7.41
CA CYS A 33 12.70 -11.41 -6.83
C CYS A 33 13.03 -12.68 -6.06
N LYS A 34 14.30 -12.85 -5.66
CA LYS A 34 14.67 -13.91 -4.70
C LYS A 34 14.15 -13.55 -3.29
N PRO A 35 13.93 -14.54 -2.41
CA PRO A 35 13.56 -14.28 -1.03
C PRO A 35 14.55 -13.39 -0.29
N ALA A 36 14.04 -12.50 0.57
CA ALA A 36 14.84 -11.56 1.36
C ALA A 36 15.18 -12.07 2.77
N GLY A 37 15.20 -13.38 2.97
CA GLY A 37 15.51 -14.03 4.25
C GLY A 37 14.26 -14.37 5.07
N ASP A 38 14.43 -14.52 6.39
CA ASP A 38 13.39 -15.05 7.30
C ASP A 38 12.12 -14.17 7.46
N MET A 39 12.16 -12.97 6.96
CA MET A 39 10.99 -12.06 6.97
C MET A 39 9.96 -12.45 5.90
N ASP A 40 10.39 -13.08 4.84
CA ASP A 40 9.51 -13.59 3.79
C ASP A 40 9.08 -15.02 4.11
N SER A 41 7.77 -15.27 4.07
CA SER A 41 7.28 -16.63 4.21
C SER A 41 7.84 -17.50 3.08
N ALA A 42 8.08 -18.78 3.37
CA ALA A 42 8.56 -19.77 2.41
C ALA A 42 7.68 -19.92 1.15
N GLU A 43 6.51 -19.28 1.12
CA GLU A 43 5.53 -19.36 0.05
C GLU A 43 5.69 -18.29 -1.02
N ASP A 44 6.78 -17.51 -1.03
CA ASP A 44 7.08 -16.52 -2.09
C ASP A 44 6.02 -15.45 -2.36
N ALA A 45 5.01 -15.30 -1.50
CA ALA A 45 3.85 -14.46 -1.78
C ALA A 45 4.19 -12.97 -1.97
N ASN A 46 5.27 -12.49 -1.32
CA ASN A 46 5.64 -11.06 -1.30
C ASN A 46 7.05 -10.79 -1.83
N ASN A 47 7.70 -11.76 -2.51
CA ASN A 47 9.01 -11.58 -3.10
C ASN A 47 8.92 -10.93 -4.48
N TYR A 48 8.32 -9.75 -4.52
CA TYR A 48 8.10 -9.00 -5.75
C TYR A 48 8.47 -7.53 -5.58
N VAL A 49 8.81 -6.91 -6.69
CA VAL A 49 9.04 -5.47 -6.81
C VAL A 49 8.16 -4.91 -7.91
N TYR A 50 7.60 -3.74 -7.72
CA TYR A 50 6.88 -3.01 -8.76
C TYR A 50 7.78 -1.92 -9.33
N VAL A 51 8.03 -1.96 -10.63
CA VAL A 51 8.88 -0.99 -11.36
C VAL A 51 8.03 -0.24 -12.38
N ILE A 52 8.16 1.07 -12.44
CA ILE A 52 7.45 1.93 -13.38
C ILE A 52 8.45 2.63 -14.30
N LEU A 53 8.31 2.44 -15.61
CA LEU A 53 9.18 3.06 -16.63
C LEU A 53 8.35 4.01 -17.52
N GLN A 54 7.75 5.04 -16.92
CA GLN A 54 6.66 5.78 -17.56
C GLN A 54 6.94 7.19 -17.98
N ARG A 55 7.91 7.85 -17.35
CA ARG A 55 7.98 9.31 -17.44
C ARG A 55 8.81 9.83 -18.59
N GLY A 56 8.88 9.04 -19.66
CA GLY A 56 9.58 9.43 -20.88
C GLY A 56 10.95 8.80 -21.04
N GLU A 57 11.68 9.27 -22.04
CA GLU A 57 12.98 8.71 -22.43
C GLU A 57 14.02 8.76 -21.31
N LYS A 58 13.95 9.78 -20.46
CA LYS A 58 14.89 9.95 -19.35
C LYS A 58 14.80 8.81 -18.31
N ASP A 59 13.58 8.40 -17.93
CA ASP A 59 13.40 7.30 -16.95
C ASP A 59 13.90 5.98 -17.53
N PHE A 60 13.67 5.76 -18.82
CA PHE A 60 14.18 4.59 -19.51
C PHE A 60 15.72 4.58 -19.60
N GLU A 61 16.33 5.73 -19.87
CA GLU A 61 17.79 5.89 -19.88
C GLU A 61 18.38 5.61 -18.49
N LEU A 62 17.84 6.19 -17.43
CA LEU A 62 18.28 5.96 -16.06
C LEU A 62 18.15 4.48 -15.67
N PHE A 63 17.05 3.84 -16.05
CA PHE A 63 16.85 2.41 -15.84
C PHE A 63 17.92 1.58 -16.58
N CYS A 64 18.15 1.85 -17.86
CA CYS A 64 19.17 1.13 -18.64
C CYS A 64 20.57 1.28 -18.05
N GLN A 65 20.92 2.47 -17.58
CA GLN A 65 22.19 2.73 -16.91
C GLN A 65 22.31 1.97 -15.60
N ALA A 66 21.25 1.97 -14.76
CA ALA A 66 21.26 1.32 -13.47
C ALA A 66 21.29 -0.23 -13.56
N THR A 67 20.68 -0.78 -14.59
CA THR A 67 20.59 -2.25 -14.79
C THR A 67 21.67 -2.83 -15.67
N GLY A 68 22.41 -1.98 -16.40
CA GLY A 68 23.41 -2.38 -17.39
C GLY A 68 22.83 -2.72 -18.76
N PHE A 69 21.52 -2.47 -19.02
CA PHE A 69 20.89 -2.69 -20.32
C PHE A 69 21.15 -1.54 -21.30
N THR A 70 22.37 -1.04 -21.35
CA THR A 70 22.76 0.12 -22.16
C THR A 70 22.63 -0.12 -23.68
N ASP A 71 22.67 -1.39 -24.12
CA ASP A 71 22.39 -1.80 -25.50
C ASP A 71 20.97 -1.40 -25.96
N TRP A 72 20.01 -1.30 -25.04
CA TRP A 72 18.63 -0.91 -25.37
C TRP A 72 18.50 0.54 -25.84
N LEU A 73 19.42 1.40 -25.44
CA LEU A 73 19.39 2.82 -25.81
C LEU A 73 19.66 3.05 -27.31
N THR A 74 20.38 2.14 -27.94
CA THR A 74 20.75 2.23 -29.37
C THR A 74 20.07 1.19 -30.26
N ASN A 75 19.47 0.14 -29.66
CA ASN A 75 18.78 -0.91 -30.39
C ASN A 75 17.44 -0.38 -30.95
N PRO A 76 17.21 -0.47 -32.28
CA PRO A 76 15.95 -0.01 -32.90
C PRO A 76 14.68 -0.67 -32.34
N ASP A 77 14.80 -1.86 -31.74
CA ASP A 77 13.66 -2.58 -31.13
C ASP A 77 13.26 -2.01 -29.75
N PHE A 78 14.11 -1.18 -29.11
CA PHE A 78 13.88 -0.66 -27.77
C PHE A 78 14.09 0.85 -27.61
N ASN A 79 14.75 1.51 -28.58
CA ASN A 79 15.18 2.90 -28.45
C ASN A 79 14.08 3.96 -28.58
N THR A 80 12.84 3.56 -28.90
CA THR A 80 11.69 4.46 -28.94
C THR A 80 10.51 3.88 -28.14
N ALA A 81 9.60 4.74 -27.67
CA ALA A 81 8.42 4.31 -26.94
C ALA A 81 7.55 3.32 -27.72
N ASP A 82 7.35 3.58 -29.02
CA ASP A 82 6.57 2.69 -29.91
C ASP A 82 7.26 1.34 -30.13
N ALA A 83 8.59 1.33 -30.24
CA ALA A 83 9.37 0.10 -30.34
C ALA A 83 9.26 -0.71 -29.04
N ARG A 84 9.41 -0.08 -27.91
CA ARG A 84 9.24 -0.73 -26.58
C ARG A 84 7.83 -1.30 -26.39
N ASP A 85 6.78 -0.62 -26.84
CA ASP A 85 5.42 -1.16 -26.73
C ASP A 85 5.24 -2.43 -27.60
N ARG A 86 5.84 -2.46 -28.78
CA ARG A 86 5.84 -3.67 -29.64
C ARG A 86 6.61 -4.83 -29.03
N HIS A 87 7.74 -4.55 -28.38
CA HIS A 87 8.65 -5.55 -27.80
C HIS A 87 8.53 -5.71 -26.28
N LYS A 88 7.45 -5.21 -25.69
CA LYS A 88 7.27 -5.18 -24.23
C LYS A 88 7.42 -6.54 -23.54
N GLN A 89 7.00 -7.62 -24.16
CA GLN A 89 7.12 -8.97 -23.58
C GLN A 89 8.58 -9.39 -23.41
N GLU A 90 9.44 -9.03 -24.36
CA GLU A 90 10.87 -9.28 -24.27
C GLU A 90 11.52 -8.43 -23.18
N ILE A 91 11.13 -7.15 -23.09
CA ILE A 91 11.59 -6.24 -22.03
C ILE A 91 11.20 -6.81 -20.66
N TYR A 92 9.95 -7.22 -20.47
CA TYR A 92 9.48 -7.81 -19.20
C TYR A 92 10.23 -9.07 -18.84
N LYS A 93 10.49 -9.94 -19.80
CA LYS A 93 11.28 -11.15 -19.59
C LYS A 93 12.69 -10.82 -19.11
N ARG A 94 13.41 -9.95 -19.79
CA ARG A 94 14.79 -9.56 -19.45
C ARG A 94 14.87 -8.85 -18.09
N ILE A 95 13.90 -7.98 -17.77
CA ILE A 95 13.83 -7.36 -16.45
C ILE A 95 13.56 -8.43 -15.38
N GLY A 96 12.63 -9.36 -15.63
CA GLY A 96 12.34 -10.46 -14.72
C GLY A 96 13.56 -11.36 -14.46
N GLU A 97 14.37 -11.64 -15.47
CA GLU A 97 15.64 -12.37 -15.32
C GLU A 97 16.65 -11.57 -14.47
N TRP A 98 16.73 -10.26 -14.66
CA TRP A 98 17.61 -9.39 -13.88
C TRP A 98 17.18 -9.24 -12.41
N THR A 99 15.87 -9.24 -12.11
CA THR A 99 15.36 -9.16 -10.74
C THR A 99 15.42 -10.48 -9.98
N ALA A 100 15.41 -11.63 -10.69
CA ALA A 100 15.28 -12.96 -10.10
C ALA A 100 16.44 -13.36 -9.18
N ASP A 101 17.63 -12.78 -9.37
CA ASP A 101 18.82 -13.03 -8.54
C ASP A 101 19.03 -12.00 -7.41
N LYS A 102 18.12 -11.05 -7.28
CA LYS A 102 18.15 -9.96 -6.30
C LYS A 102 16.93 -10.00 -5.40
N THR A 103 17.07 -9.54 -4.18
CA THR A 103 15.93 -9.29 -3.30
C THR A 103 15.15 -8.05 -3.76
N LYS A 104 13.88 -7.96 -3.39
CA LYS A 104 13.06 -6.77 -3.66
C LYS A 104 13.66 -5.48 -3.10
N PHE A 105 14.39 -5.57 -1.97
CA PHE A 105 15.07 -4.42 -1.36
C PHE A 105 16.32 -4.02 -2.14
N GLU A 106 17.13 -4.98 -2.61
CA GLU A 106 18.28 -4.70 -3.48
C GLU A 106 17.85 -4.02 -4.79
N VAL A 107 16.78 -4.51 -5.43
CA VAL A 107 16.23 -3.89 -6.65
C VAL A 107 15.73 -2.48 -6.36
N THR A 108 15.01 -2.29 -5.25
CA THR A 108 14.49 -0.97 -4.83
C THR A 108 15.63 0.00 -4.57
N GLU A 109 16.69 -0.44 -3.92
CA GLU A 109 17.88 0.40 -3.64
C GLU A 109 18.60 0.81 -4.93
N ILE A 110 18.85 -0.15 -5.84
CA ILE A 110 19.56 0.12 -7.12
C ILE A 110 18.77 1.12 -7.96
N LEU A 111 17.50 0.83 -8.21
CA LEU A 111 16.66 1.65 -9.08
C LEU A 111 16.27 2.98 -8.41
N GLY A 112 15.98 2.98 -7.12
CA GLY A 112 15.65 4.18 -6.36
C GLY A 112 16.79 5.20 -6.32
N LYS A 113 18.04 4.73 -6.11
CA LYS A 113 19.23 5.59 -6.20
C LYS A 113 19.42 6.20 -7.60
N ALA A 114 19.01 5.51 -8.64
CA ALA A 114 19.05 6.01 -10.01
C ALA A 114 17.88 6.97 -10.32
N GLY A 115 16.91 7.14 -9.41
CA GLY A 115 15.74 7.98 -9.62
C GLY A 115 14.62 7.31 -10.43
N VAL A 116 14.68 5.99 -10.62
CA VAL A 116 13.63 5.21 -11.27
C VAL A 116 12.53 4.89 -10.26
N PRO A 117 11.25 5.18 -10.55
CA PRO A 117 10.14 4.83 -9.67
C PRO A 117 10.04 3.31 -9.49
N VAL A 118 10.18 2.88 -8.24
CA VAL A 118 10.21 1.48 -7.84
C VAL A 118 9.71 1.34 -6.41
N GLY A 119 9.09 0.22 -6.08
CA GLY A 119 8.70 -0.09 -4.71
C GLY A 119 8.61 -1.60 -4.47
N PRO A 120 9.01 -2.08 -3.28
CA PRO A 120 8.88 -3.48 -2.92
C PRO A 120 7.42 -3.82 -2.60
N VAL A 121 6.99 -5.05 -2.90
CA VAL A 121 5.73 -5.59 -2.39
C VAL A 121 5.99 -6.08 -0.97
N LEU A 122 5.48 -5.34 0.01
CA LEU A 122 5.69 -5.65 1.43
C LEU A 122 4.63 -6.62 1.97
N SER A 123 5.07 -7.54 2.81
CA SER A 123 4.19 -8.35 3.62
C SER A 123 3.60 -7.53 4.78
N THR A 124 2.52 -8.01 5.38
CA THR A 124 1.96 -7.37 6.58
C THR A 124 2.97 -7.32 7.71
N LYS A 125 3.81 -8.35 7.86
CA LYS A 125 4.88 -8.40 8.86
C LYS A 125 5.92 -7.30 8.62
N GLU A 126 6.37 -7.11 7.37
CA GLU A 126 7.32 -6.07 7.02
C GLU A 126 6.73 -4.67 7.25
N ILE A 127 5.47 -4.44 6.84
CA ILE A 127 4.75 -3.17 7.11
C ILE A 127 4.69 -2.90 8.61
N MET A 128 4.32 -3.90 9.42
CA MET A 128 4.23 -3.76 10.88
C MET A 128 5.58 -3.52 11.56
N SER A 129 6.69 -3.88 10.90
CA SER A 129 8.06 -3.72 11.41
C SER A 129 8.77 -2.47 10.88
N ASP A 130 8.14 -1.71 9.99
CA ASP A 130 8.72 -0.51 9.40
C ASP A 130 8.48 0.72 10.31
N GLU A 131 9.49 1.07 11.10
CA GLU A 131 9.41 2.20 12.04
C GLU A 131 9.12 3.54 11.34
N SER A 132 9.48 3.72 10.07
CA SER A 132 9.17 4.94 9.33
C SER A 132 7.68 5.22 9.18
N LEU A 133 6.86 4.16 9.19
CA LEU A 133 5.40 4.27 9.13
C LEU A 133 4.80 4.76 10.47
N TYR A 134 5.46 4.48 11.59
CA TYR A 134 5.08 4.99 12.91
C TYR A 134 5.51 6.45 13.09
N ASP A 135 6.71 6.82 12.65
CA ASP A 135 7.19 8.20 12.69
C ASP A 135 6.27 9.15 11.92
N GLY A 136 5.71 8.70 10.81
CA GLY A 136 4.75 9.43 9.99
C GLY A 136 3.29 9.34 10.46
N ASN A 137 3.00 8.66 11.58
CA ASN A 137 1.64 8.35 12.05
C ASN A 137 0.77 7.62 11.00
N THR A 138 1.38 6.93 10.03
CA THR A 138 0.66 6.04 9.10
C THR A 138 0.17 4.80 9.85
N LEU A 139 1.00 4.28 10.75
CA LEU A 139 0.65 3.27 11.74
C LEU A 139 0.74 3.87 13.14
N VAL A 140 -0.16 3.45 14.01
CA VAL A 140 -0.21 3.88 15.41
C VAL A 140 -0.42 2.69 16.33
N ARG A 141 0.19 2.73 17.51
CA ARG A 141 0.00 1.75 18.58
C ARG A 141 -1.06 2.25 19.53
N ILE A 142 -2.06 1.43 19.82
CA ILE A 142 -3.13 1.74 20.76
C ILE A 142 -3.10 0.68 21.85
N ASN A 143 -3.01 1.12 23.11
CA ASN A 143 -3.20 0.24 24.25
C ASN A 143 -4.68 0.25 24.63
N GLN A 144 -5.39 -0.82 24.27
CA GLN A 144 -6.81 -1.00 24.59
C GLN A 144 -7.02 -1.39 26.06
N GLY A 145 -5.99 -1.89 26.73
CA GLY A 145 -6.10 -2.45 28.08
C GLY A 145 -6.72 -3.84 28.11
N GLY A 146 -6.93 -4.36 29.34
CA GLY A 146 -7.58 -5.65 29.55
C GLY A 146 -6.92 -6.82 28.82
N GLU A 147 -7.73 -7.72 28.29
CA GLU A 147 -7.29 -8.91 27.56
C GLU A 147 -6.79 -8.60 26.12
N ILE A 148 -7.17 -7.45 25.56
CA ILE A 148 -6.79 -7.05 24.21
C ILE A 148 -5.34 -6.54 24.19
N GLY A 149 -4.95 -5.77 25.21
CA GLY A 149 -3.62 -5.21 25.31
C GLY A 149 -3.32 -4.15 24.24
N GLU A 150 -2.07 -4.13 23.78
CA GLU A 150 -1.61 -3.24 22.71
C GLU A 150 -1.83 -3.86 21.33
N PHE A 151 -2.31 -3.06 20.38
CA PHE A 151 -2.42 -3.44 18.97
C PHE A 151 -2.04 -2.27 18.06
N VAL A 152 -1.72 -2.60 16.81
CA VAL A 152 -1.39 -1.64 15.75
C VAL A 152 -2.58 -1.43 14.83
N THR A 153 -2.82 -0.18 14.48
CA THR A 153 -3.84 0.19 13.48
C THR A 153 -3.35 1.34 12.59
N VAL A 154 -4.11 1.64 11.56
CA VAL A 154 -3.83 2.79 10.69
C VAL A 154 -4.14 4.09 11.41
N GLY A 155 -3.26 5.07 11.23
CA GLY A 155 -3.47 6.43 11.73
C GLY A 155 -4.37 7.28 10.83
N CYS A 156 -4.49 8.55 11.15
CA CYS A 156 -5.23 9.50 10.34
C CYS A 156 -4.48 9.75 9.01
N PRO A 157 -5.14 9.57 7.85
CA PRO A 157 -4.48 9.74 6.55
C PRO A 157 -4.25 11.21 6.17
N PHE A 158 -4.72 12.15 6.98
CA PHE A 158 -4.60 13.58 6.72
C PHE A 158 -3.64 14.23 7.72
N THR A 159 -2.69 15.00 7.21
CA THR A 159 -1.83 15.87 8.02
C THR A 159 -2.40 17.29 7.97
N MET A 160 -2.69 17.86 9.14
CA MET A 160 -3.24 19.21 9.28
C MET A 160 -2.25 20.10 10.04
N SER A 161 -2.09 21.35 9.59
CA SER A 161 -1.14 22.30 10.22
C SER A 161 -1.51 22.67 11.65
N ASN A 162 -2.81 22.69 11.97
CA ASN A 162 -3.32 23.18 13.25
C ASN A 162 -4.03 22.11 14.09
N TYR A 163 -3.90 20.83 13.72
CA TYR A 163 -4.52 19.74 14.44
C TYR A 163 -3.65 18.51 14.38
N GLN A 164 -3.43 17.90 15.54
CA GLN A 164 -2.78 16.60 15.66
C GLN A 164 -3.85 15.61 16.16
N PRO A 165 -4.12 14.52 15.43
CA PRO A 165 -5.05 13.51 15.88
C PRO A 165 -4.50 12.82 17.14
N THR A 166 -5.38 12.58 18.11
CA THR A 166 -5.07 11.78 19.29
C THR A 166 -5.61 10.37 19.10
N TYR A 167 -4.83 9.40 19.54
CA TYR A 167 -5.18 7.99 19.45
C TYR A 167 -5.29 7.42 20.87
N GLY A 168 -6.35 6.69 21.12
CA GLY A 168 -6.60 6.09 22.44
C GLY A 168 -7.51 4.87 22.35
N PRO A 169 -7.73 4.18 23.47
CA PRO A 169 -8.60 3.02 23.50
C PRO A 169 -10.03 3.37 23.06
N ALA A 170 -10.68 2.45 22.39
CA ALA A 170 -12.10 2.55 22.13
C ALA A 170 -12.87 2.41 23.45
N PRO A 171 -13.94 3.18 23.69
CA PRO A 171 -14.74 3.02 24.90
C PRO A 171 -15.38 1.63 24.95
N ALA A 172 -15.45 1.07 26.15
CA ALA A 172 -16.17 -0.17 26.39
C ALA A 172 -17.68 0.04 26.18
N LEU A 173 -18.39 -1.06 25.91
CA LEU A 173 -19.84 -1.00 25.73
C LEU A 173 -20.52 -0.42 26.98
N GLY A 174 -21.23 0.68 26.81
CA GLY A 174 -21.92 1.38 27.92
C GLY A 174 -21.05 2.34 28.73
N GLN A 175 -19.74 2.45 28.48
CA GLN A 175 -18.81 3.27 29.27
C GLN A 175 -19.24 4.73 29.39
N ASN A 176 -19.77 5.31 28.32
CA ASN A 176 -20.15 6.71 28.27
C ASN A 176 -21.69 6.93 28.40
N THR A 177 -22.45 5.89 28.73
CA THR A 177 -23.92 5.95 28.74
C THR A 177 -24.42 7.01 29.71
N GLU A 178 -23.93 7.03 30.93
CA GLU A 178 -24.34 7.98 31.96
C GLU A 178 -23.97 9.42 31.62
N GLU A 179 -22.72 9.63 31.15
CA GLU A 179 -22.24 10.94 30.68
C GLU A 179 -23.11 11.51 29.57
N VAL A 180 -23.35 10.69 28.54
CA VAL A 180 -24.13 11.11 27.36
C VAL A 180 -25.59 11.40 27.73
N LEU A 181 -26.25 10.52 28.49
CA LEU A 181 -27.65 10.74 28.88
C LEU A 181 -27.82 11.92 29.84
N SER A 182 -26.89 12.10 30.76
CA SER A 182 -26.88 13.29 31.65
C SER A 182 -26.73 14.59 30.87
N SER A 183 -25.85 14.60 29.82
CA SER A 183 -25.67 15.78 28.96
C SER A 183 -26.92 16.14 28.15
N LEU A 184 -27.80 15.15 27.93
CA LEU A 184 -29.09 15.31 27.26
C LEU A 184 -30.24 15.66 28.24
N GLY A 185 -29.95 15.78 29.56
CA GLY A 185 -30.89 16.18 30.57
C GLY A 185 -31.72 15.06 31.20
N TYR A 186 -31.36 13.80 30.98
CA TYR A 186 -32.01 12.67 31.66
C TYR A 186 -31.59 12.62 33.14
N THR A 187 -32.54 12.31 34.01
CA THR A 187 -32.27 12.12 35.45
C THR A 187 -31.73 10.71 35.74
N GLN A 188 -31.15 10.53 36.93
CA GLN A 188 -30.63 9.24 37.34
C GLN A 188 -31.75 8.19 37.38
N GLU A 189 -32.95 8.56 37.86
CA GLU A 189 -34.09 7.65 37.93
C GLU A 189 -34.50 7.15 36.52
N GLN A 190 -34.44 8.05 35.52
CA GLN A 190 -34.75 7.69 34.12
C GLN A 190 -33.68 6.76 33.54
N MET A 191 -32.40 7.01 33.87
CA MET A 191 -31.29 6.15 33.42
C MET A 191 -31.37 4.77 34.06
N ASP A 192 -31.73 4.68 35.34
CA ASP A 192 -31.94 3.42 36.06
C ASP A 192 -33.10 2.62 35.47
N GLU A 193 -34.17 3.30 35.03
CA GLU A 193 -35.28 2.67 34.33
C GLU A 193 -34.85 2.13 32.97
N PHE A 194 -34.06 2.89 32.20
CA PHE A 194 -33.49 2.43 30.93
C PHE A 194 -32.61 1.18 31.10
N ALA A 195 -31.80 1.14 32.13
CA ALA A 195 -31.00 -0.02 32.46
C ALA A 195 -31.89 -1.24 32.82
N LYS A 196 -32.91 -1.00 33.64
CA LYS A 196 -33.83 -2.06 34.13
C LYS A 196 -34.69 -2.68 33.01
N ASN A 197 -35.12 -1.88 32.06
CA ASN A 197 -35.92 -2.35 30.91
C ASN A 197 -35.10 -2.79 29.69
N GLY A 198 -33.76 -2.73 29.81
CA GLY A 198 -32.84 -3.18 28.76
C GLY A 198 -32.65 -2.19 27.60
N THR A 199 -33.12 -0.94 27.72
CA THR A 199 -32.90 0.12 26.75
C THR A 199 -31.42 0.49 26.69
N THR A 200 -30.75 0.53 27.83
CA THR A 200 -29.30 0.71 27.93
C THR A 200 -28.66 -0.49 28.63
N LYS A 201 -27.39 -0.74 28.31
CA LYS A 201 -26.56 -1.68 29.10
C LYS A 201 -25.61 -0.87 29.95
N PRO A 202 -25.62 -1.03 31.26
CA PRO A 202 -24.58 -0.48 32.12
C PRO A 202 -23.22 -1.09 31.70
N LEU A 203 -22.13 -0.39 32.03
CA LEU A 203 -20.79 -0.93 31.91
C LEU A 203 -20.75 -2.28 32.65
N ALA A 204 -20.40 -3.36 31.95
CA ALA A 204 -20.25 -4.66 32.59
C ALA A 204 -19.12 -4.54 33.62
N ASP A 205 -19.40 -4.96 34.86
CA ASP A 205 -18.51 -4.82 36.04
C ASP A 205 -17.05 -5.14 35.68
N GLY A 206 -16.22 -4.10 35.58
CA GLY A 206 -14.75 -4.19 35.67
C GLY A 206 -14.02 -4.90 34.53
N LYS A 207 -14.64 -5.22 33.39
CA LYS A 207 -13.95 -5.82 32.24
C LYS A 207 -13.82 -4.81 31.09
N MET A 208 -12.70 -4.08 31.12
CA MET A 208 -12.09 -3.56 29.89
C MET A 208 -11.28 -4.65 29.24
#